data_78f43066cbbab1889233421b37fc5bbe
#
_entry.id   78f43066cbbab1889233421b37fc5bbe
#
_cell.length_a   1.000
_cell.length_b   1.000
_cell.length_c   1.000
_cell.angle_alpha   90.00
_cell.angle_beta   90.00
_cell.angle_gamma   90.00
#
_symmetry.space_group_name_H-M   'P 1'
#
loop_
_entity.id
_entity.type
_entity.pdbx_description
1 polymer ?
#
loop_
_entity_poly.entity_id
_entity_poly.type
_entity_poly.pdbx_seq_one_letter_code
_entity_poly.pdbx_strand_id
1 'polypeptide(L)'
;MIIGKFLFKSWNAGLFLVSLIQFVFAASVISYFVKFLRELRVNIKICFVSLIYYCISPRMVSYMFLFSKDVFYAYMMLFLIVLLAKIMIWKSLFTSNREKCNKNILLIYLALIFLCGGFIVFFRNEAKYIVGIWFVFLIAHFKEYRKELGIGLALILFLLFSINHIIFPYLKITPGSTKEMLSVPFQQTARYIKEYSDEVTEKEKEVIDRVLNYDTLSERYEADRSDKVKDGWNKYTSKVELKEYFSVWYQMLKKHPLVYAEATLNNYYYYLYPGKRLATNYSYSWSEKCMDSVNKRGNQLNM
;
A
#
# COMPACT_ATOMS: atom_id res chain seq x y z
N MET A 1 -8.43 -15.05 -10.87
CA MET A 1 -7.79 -15.82 -11.98
C MET A 1 -8.25 -17.27 -11.99
N ILE A 2 -8.11 -18.06 -10.92
CA ILE A 2 -8.54 -19.46 -10.83
C ILE A 2 -10.03 -19.63 -11.19
N ILE A 3 -10.89 -18.79 -10.63
CA ILE A 3 -12.35 -18.78 -10.93
C ILE A 3 -12.60 -18.54 -12.43
N GLY A 4 -11.88 -17.62 -13.07
CA GLY A 4 -12.02 -17.35 -14.50
C GLY A 4 -11.59 -18.53 -15.38
N LYS A 5 -10.50 -19.23 -15.01
CA LYS A 5 -10.09 -20.48 -15.68
C LYS A 5 -11.15 -21.57 -15.50
N PHE A 6 -11.71 -21.67 -14.31
CA PHE A 6 -12.74 -22.65 -14.00
C PHE A 6 -14.06 -22.39 -14.76
N LEU A 7 -14.55 -21.12 -14.75
CA LEU A 7 -15.83 -20.76 -15.35
C LEU A 7 -15.77 -20.61 -16.88
N PHE A 8 -14.68 -20.04 -17.41
CA PHE A 8 -14.59 -19.64 -18.81
C PHE A 8 -13.48 -20.37 -19.58
N LYS A 9 -12.77 -21.32 -18.97
CA LYS A 9 -11.63 -22.03 -19.54
C LYS A 9 -10.54 -21.13 -20.18
N SER A 10 -10.52 -19.83 -19.77
CA SER A 10 -9.64 -18.80 -20.30
C SER A 10 -9.08 -17.92 -19.21
N TRP A 11 -7.76 -17.71 -19.20
CA TRP A 11 -7.10 -16.79 -18.28
C TRP A 11 -7.48 -15.32 -18.54
N ASN A 12 -7.65 -14.96 -19.83
CA ASN A 12 -8.03 -13.61 -20.24
C ASN A 12 -9.42 -13.24 -19.74
N ALA A 13 -10.38 -14.17 -19.83
CA ALA A 13 -11.71 -13.98 -19.28
C ALA A 13 -11.69 -13.80 -17.76
N GLY A 14 -10.79 -14.52 -17.06
CA GLY A 14 -10.57 -14.36 -15.63
C GLY A 14 -10.01 -13.00 -15.26
N LEU A 15 -9.03 -12.51 -16.00
CA LEU A 15 -8.44 -11.18 -15.81
C LEU A 15 -9.49 -10.09 -16.08
N PHE A 16 -10.25 -10.21 -17.17
CA PHE A 16 -11.32 -9.27 -17.49
C PHE A 16 -12.37 -9.19 -16.39
N LEU A 17 -12.82 -10.36 -15.88
CA LEU A 17 -13.80 -10.40 -14.81
C LEU A 17 -13.30 -9.69 -13.53
N VAL A 18 -12.05 -9.92 -13.14
CA VAL A 18 -11.47 -9.27 -11.96
C VAL A 18 -11.34 -7.76 -12.18
N SER A 19 -10.90 -7.33 -13.36
CA SER A 19 -10.81 -5.91 -13.71
C SER A 19 -12.19 -5.24 -13.73
N LEU A 20 -13.23 -5.95 -14.22
CA LEU A 20 -14.61 -5.47 -14.20
C LEU A 20 -15.14 -5.30 -12.76
N ILE A 21 -14.91 -6.31 -11.90
CA ILE A 21 -15.29 -6.23 -10.48
C ILE A 21 -14.56 -5.07 -9.80
N GLN A 22 -13.27 -4.91 -10.07
CA GLN A 22 -12.46 -3.81 -9.55
C GLN A 22 -13.00 -2.45 -10.01
N PHE A 23 -13.36 -2.30 -11.28
CA PHE A 23 -13.92 -1.08 -11.83
C PHE A 23 -15.27 -0.74 -11.17
N VAL A 24 -16.19 -1.71 -11.09
CA VAL A 24 -17.50 -1.51 -10.45
C VAL A 24 -17.34 -1.12 -8.98
N PHE A 25 -16.43 -1.78 -8.27
CA PHE A 25 -16.11 -1.47 -6.88
C PHE A 25 -15.56 -0.04 -6.74
N ALA A 26 -14.58 0.35 -7.57
CA ALA A 26 -14.01 1.69 -7.58
C ALA A 26 -15.07 2.77 -7.84
N ALA A 27 -15.92 2.57 -8.87
CA ALA A 27 -17.00 3.47 -9.21
C ALA A 27 -18.03 3.62 -8.07
N SER A 28 -18.34 2.51 -7.38
CA SER A 28 -19.26 2.50 -6.24
C SER A 28 -18.68 3.30 -5.05
N VAL A 29 -17.40 3.13 -4.75
CA VAL A 29 -16.72 3.86 -3.69
C VAL A 29 -16.64 5.36 -3.99
N ILE A 30 -16.30 5.74 -5.22
CA ILE A 30 -16.27 7.15 -5.64
C ILE A 30 -17.67 7.76 -5.54
N SER A 31 -18.71 7.06 -6.02
CA SER A 31 -20.10 7.51 -5.91
C SER A 31 -20.52 7.72 -4.46
N TYR A 32 -20.14 6.78 -3.59
CA TYR A 32 -20.40 6.89 -2.15
C TYR A 32 -19.65 8.06 -1.50
N PHE A 33 -18.38 8.30 -1.90
CA PHE A 33 -17.62 9.46 -1.47
C PHE A 33 -18.28 10.79 -1.90
N VAL A 34 -18.71 10.91 -3.16
CA VAL A 34 -19.40 12.11 -3.65
C VAL A 34 -20.72 12.32 -2.93
N LYS A 35 -21.49 11.24 -2.67
CA LYS A 35 -22.69 11.29 -1.84
C LYS A 35 -22.38 11.83 -0.44
N PHE A 36 -21.30 11.36 0.18
CA PHE A 36 -20.86 11.85 1.50
C PHE A 36 -20.52 13.34 1.48
N LEU A 37 -19.84 13.84 0.45
CA LEU A 37 -19.58 15.29 0.29
C LEU A 37 -20.90 16.09 0.24
N ARG A 38 -21.93 15.56 -0.42
CA ARG A 38 -23.27 16.17 -0.47
C ARG A 38 -23.95 16.17 0.91
N GLU A 39 -23.83 15.12 1.69
CA GLU A 39 -24.31 15.06 3.06
C GLU A 39 -23.64 16.11 3.95
N LEU A 40 -22.37 16.42 3.70
CA LEU A 40 -21.60 17.51 4.34
C LEU A 40 -21.98 18.91 3.84
N ARG A 41 -23.01 19.04 2.99
CA ARG A 41 -23.43 20.30 2.34
C ARG A 41 -22.35 20.97 1.50
N VAL A 42 -21.37 20.21 0.99
CA VAL A 42 -20.38 20.71 0.03
C VAL A 42 -21.11 21.20 -1.24
N ASN A 43 -20.64 22.31 -1.81
CA ASN A 43 -21.26 22.89 -3.01
C ASN A 43 -21.33 21.86 -4.13
N ILE A 44 -22.52 21.79 -4.80
CA ILE A 44 -22.78 20.84 -5.89
C ILE A 44 -21.75 20.94 -7.02
N LYS A 45 -21.26 22.16 -7.32
CA LYS A 45 -20.24 22.40 -8.34
C LYS A 45 -18.93 21.67 -8.00
N ILE A 46 -18.50 21.69 -6.73
CA ILE A 46 -17.30 21.00 -6.27
C ILE A 46 -17.47 19.48 -6.38
N CYS A 47 -18.63 18.96 -5.97
CA CYS A 47 -18.97 17.54 -6.11
C CYS A 47 -18.94 17.09 -7.57
N PHE A 48 -19.49 17.92 -8.47
CA PHE A 48 -19.52 17.65 -9.90
C PHE A 48 -18.11 17.70 -10.52
N VAL A 49 -17.31 18.72 -10.18
CA VAL A 49 -15.91 18.81 -10.63
C VAL A 49 -15.10 17.60 -10.12
N SER A 50 -15.29 17.17 -8.88
CA SER A 50 -14.63 15.98 -8.34
C SER A 50 -15.02 14.72 -9.15
N LEU A 51 -16.28 14.54 -9.48
CA LEU A 51 -16.75 13.42 -10.28
C LEU A 51 -16.15 13.45 -11.70
N ILE A 52 -16.19 14.62 -12.35
CA ILE A 52 -15.56 14.82 -13.67
C ILE A 52 -14.08 14.47 -13.62
N TYR A 53 -13.35 14.92 -12.58
CA TYR A 53 -11.95 14.61 -12.41
C TYR A 53 -11.68 13.10 -12.39
N TYR A 54 -12.46 12.32 -11.63
CA TYR A 54 -12.32 10.86 -11.59
C TYR A 54 -12.66 10.20 -12.93
N CYS A 55 -13.59 10.76 -13.70
CA CYS A 55 -14.00 10.20 -15.00
C CYS A 55 -13.03 10.53 -16.13
N ILE A 56 -12.44 11.75 -16.12
CA ILE A 56 -11.64 12.26 -17.25
C ILE A 56 -10.14 12.05 -17.01
N SER A 57 -9.69 11.98 -15.75
CA SER A 57 -8.27 11.81 -15.45
C SER A 57 -7.74 10.50 -16.02
N PRO A 58 -6.83 10.54 -17.03
CA PRO A 58 -6.32 9.31 -17.65
C PRO A 58 -5.64 8.39 -16.64
N ARG A 59 -5.02 8.98 -15.62
CA ARG A 59 -4.38 8.23 -14.52
C ARG A 59 -5.40 7.46 -13.70
N MET A 60 -6.48 8.10 -13.27
CA MET A 60 -7.52 7.45 -12.46
C MET A 60 -8.20 6.34 -13.24
N VAL A 61 -8.57 6.60 -14.49
CA VAL A 61 -9.20 5.62 -15.39
C VAL A 61 -8.26 4.43 -15.63
N SER A 62 -6.98 4.69 -15.97
CA SER A 62 -6.01 3.61 -16.21
C SER A 62 -5.81 2.72 -14.96
N TYR A 63 -5.74 3.32 -13.76
CA TYR A 63 -5.62 2.55 -12.53
C TYR A 63 -6.88 1.73 -12.22
N MET A 64 -8.08 2.19 -12.58
CA MET A 64 -9.31 1.40 -12.36
C MET A 64 -9.30 0.09 -13.15
N PHE A 65 -8.65 0.06 -14.33
CA PHE A 65 -8.53 -1.14 -15.16
C PHE A 65 -7.25 -1.96 -14.91
N LEU A 66 -6.28 -1.38 -14.21
CA LEU A 66 -5.04 -2.06 -13.90
C LEU A 66 -5.30 -3.16 -12.87
N PHE A 67 -5.01 -4.42 -13.27
CA PHE A 67 -5.07 -5.54 -12.34
C PHE A 67 -3.96 -5.42 -11.27
N SER A 68 -4.29 -4.80 -10.16
CA SER A 68 -3.37 -4.63 -9.03
C SER A 68 -4.10 -4.67 -7.69
N LYS A 69 -3.51 -5.39 -6.73
CA LYS A 69 -3.96 -5.37 -5.34
C LYS A 69 -3.96 -3.96 -4.73
N ASP A 70 -3.08 -3.09 -5.20
CA ASP A 70 -2.92 -1.72 -4.69
C ASP A 70 -4.12 -0.84 -5.04
N VAL A 71 -4.79 -1.12 -6.15
CA VAL A 71 -6.01 -0.41 -6.55
C VAL A 71 -7.17 -0.76 -5.60
N PHE A 72 -7.40 -2.04 -5.33
CA PHE A 72 -8.37 -2.47 -4.32
C PHE A 72 -8.07 -1.84 -2.96
N TYR A 73 -6.81 -1.90 -2.54
CA TYR A 73 -6.36 -1.28 -1.30
C TYR A 73 -6.70 0.21 -1.24
N ALA A 74 -6.40 0.97 -2.30
CA ALA A 74 -6.64 2.42 -2.33
C ALA A 74 -8.14 2.77 -2.21
N TYR A 75 -9.01 2.09 -2.94
CA TYR A 75 -10.44 2.34 -2.86
C TYR A 75 -11.06 1.84 -1.55
N MET A 76 -10.58 0.72 -1.00
CA MET A 76 -10.99 0.27 0.34
C MET A 76 -10.57 1.27 1.42
N MET A 77 -9.36 1.85 1.32
CA MET A 77 -8.91 2.92 2.23
C MET A 77 -9.80 4.15 2.13
N LEU A 78 -10.14 4.59 0.91
CA LEU A 78 -11.07 5.71 0.72
C LEU A 78 -12.44 5.40 1.36
N PHE A 79 -12.98 4.20 1.14
CA PHE A 79 -14.24 3.77 1.73
C PHE A 79 -14.17 3.76 3.27
N LEU A 80 -13.10 3.20 3.84
CA LEU A 80 -12.86 3.20 5.28
C LEU A 80 -12.81 4.62 5.86
N ILE A 81 -12.08 5.54 5.21
CA ILE A 81 -11.99 6.94 5.63
C ILE A 81 -13.39 7.59 5.64
N VAL A 82 -14.20 7.36 4.61
CA VAL A 82 -15.57 7.88 4.55
C VAL A 82 -16.44 7.31 5.68
N LEU A 83 -16.34 6.01 5.95
CA LEU A 83 -17.10 5.38 7.05
C LEU A 83 -16.69 5.96 8.41
N LEU A 84 -15.38 6.13 8.64
CA LEU A 84 -14.84 6.74 9.87
C LEU A 84 -15.31 8.19 10.03
N ALA A 85 -15.22 8.99 8.96
CA ALA A 85 -15.70 10.36 8.97
C ALA A 85 -17.21 10.45 9.27
N LYS A 86 -18.01 9.59 8.64
CA LYS A 86 -19.46 9.52 8.91
C LYS A 86 -19.78 9.21 10.37
N ILE A 87 -19.14 8.21 10.95
CA ILE A 87 -19.40 7.81 12.34
C ILE A 87 -18.99 8.90 13.33
N MET A 88 -17.88 9.62 13.04
CA MET A 88 -17.39 10.74 13.85
C MET A 88 -18.34 11.93 13.80
N ILE A 89 -18.75 12.34 12.60
CA ILE A 89 -19.68 13.46 12.38
C ILE A 89 -21.05 13.13 12.96
N TRP A 90 -21.53 11.91 12.73
CA TRP A 90 -22.81 11.46 13.23
C TRP A 90 -22.87 11.51 14.76
N LYS A 91 -21.84 11.00 15.44
CA LYS A 91 -21.74 11.09 16.89
C LYS A 91 -21.79 12.55 17.38
N SER A 92 -21.10 13.46 16.71
CA SER A 92 -21.11 14.90 17.04
C SER A 92 -22.51 15.51 16.93
N LEU A 93 -23.22 15.21 15.83
CA LEU A 93 -24.59 15.72 15.59
C LEU A 93 -25.62 15.18 16.60
N PHE A 94 -25.55 13.89 16.93
CA PHE A 94 -26.48 13.27 17.88
C PHE A 94 -26.22 13.70 19.32
N THR A 95 -24.96 13.94 19.70
CA THR A 95 -24.65 14.48 21.03
C THR A 95 -25.24 15.90 21.21
N SER A 96 -25.34 16.66 20.10
CA SER A 96 -25.92 18.02 20.12
C SER A 96 -27.46 18.03 20.22
N ASN A 97 -28.16 17.08 19.58
CA ASN A 97 -29.62 17.14 19.42
C ASN A 97 -30.45 16.25 20.37
N ARG A 98 -29.85 15.59 21.36
CA ARG A 98 -30.53 14.65 22.28
C ARG A 98 -31.36 13.54 21.62
N GLU A 99 -31.32 13.36 20.32
CA GLU A 99 -31.96 12.23 19.65
C GLU A 99 -31.20 10.94 19.96
N LYS A 100 -31.94 9.88 20.34
CA LYS A 100 -31.35 8.57 20.62
C LYS A 100 -30.65 8.06 19.34
N CYS A 101 -29.33 7.99 19.37
CA CYS A 101 -28.55 7.33 18.34
C CYS A 101 -29.14 5.93 18.10
N ASN A 102 -29.52 5.62 16.86
CA ASN A 102 -29.99 4.29 16.53
C ASN A 102 -28.81 3.32 16.64
N LYS A 103 -28.77 2.57 17.75
CA LYS A 103 -27.72 1.62 18.10
C LYS A 103 -27.42 0.64 16.96
N ASN A 104 -28.46 0.20 16.25
CA ASN A 104 -28.33 -0.77 15.17
C ASN A 104 -27.55 -0.18 13.97
N ILE A 105 -27.79 1.08 13.63
CA ILE A 105 -27.08 1.75 12.54
C ILE A 105 -25.60 1.93 12.92
N LEU A 106 -25.30 2.32 14.15
CA LEU A 106 -23.92 2.45 14.62
C LEU A 106 -23.19 1.11 14.57
N LEU A 107 -23.83 0.03 15.03
CA LEU A 107 -23.25 -1.33 14.96
C LEU A 107 -22.98 -1.77 13.52
N ILE A 108 -23.85 -1.44 12.57
CA ILE A 108 -23.62 -1.71 11.13
C ILE A 108 -22.38 -0.97 10.64
N TYR A 109 -22.22 0.32 10.97
CA TYR A 109 -21.01 1.06 10.58
C TYR A 109 -19.74 0.48 11.21
N LEU A 110 -19.77 0.10 12.49
CA LEU A 110 -18.63 -0.55 13.16
C LEU A 110 -18.30 -1.90 12.51
N ALA A 111 -19.30 -2.70 12.15
CA ALA A 111 -19.11 -3.96 11.45
C ALA A 111 -18.50 -3.74 10.05
N LEU A 112 -18.96 -2.74 9.30
CA LEU A 112 -18.36 -2.38 8.00
C LEU A 112 -16.94 -1.92 8.14
N ILE A 113 -16.61 -1.09 9.15
CA ILE A 113 -15.23 -0.65 9.45
C ILE A 113 -14.35 -1.86 9.77
N PHE A 114 -14.85 -2.80 10.57
CA PHE A 114 -14.15 -4.05 10.89
C PHE A 114 -13.86 -4.88 9.63
N LEU A 115 -14.87 -5.11 8.80
CA LEU A 115 -14.71 -5.86 7.55
C LEU A 115 -13.71 -5.19 6.59
N CYS A 116 -13.85 -3.87 6.39
CA CYS A 116 -12.94 -3.11 5.56
C CYS A 116 -11.50 -3.14 6.11
N GLY A 117 -11.33 -3.00 7.43
CA GLY A 117 -10.03 -3.08 8.09
C GLY A 117 -9.36 -4.44 7.86
N GLY A 118 -10.11 -5.53 8.00
CA GLY A 118 -9.63 -6.88 7.72
C GLY A 118 -9.20 -7.05 6.25
N PHE A 119 -10.00 -6.60 5.30
CA PHE A 119 -9.65 -6.64 3.88
C PHE A 119 -8.41 -5.82 3.55
N ILE A 120 -8.30 -4.60 4.05
CA ILE A 120 -7.17 -3.71 3.82
C ILE A 120 -5.86 -4.36 4.29
N VAL A 121 -5.88 -4.96 5.46
CA VAL A 121 -4.71 -5.66 6.03
C VAL A 121 -4.33 -6.89 5.19
N PHE A 122 -5.29 -7.59 4.60
CA PHE A 122 -5.04 -8.72 3.72
C PHE A 122 -4.33 -8.31 2.42
N PHE A 123 -4.63 -7.13 1.87
CA PHE A 123 -4.00 -6.65 0.64
C PHE A 123 -2.58 -6.12 0.84
N ARG A 124 -2.30 -5.47 1.99
CA ARG A 124 -0.97 -4.88 2.26
C ARG A 124 -0.54 -5.08 3.71
N ASN A 125 0.68 -5.59 3.89
CA ASN A 125 1.24 -5.84 5.22
C ASN A 125 1.38 -4.56 6.07
N GLU A 126 1.65 -3.41 5.44
CA GLU A 126 1.79 -2.11 6.13
C GLU A 126 0.46 -1.62 6.70
N ALA A 127 -0.64 -2.05 6.11
CA ALA A 127 -1.98 -1.66 6.54
C ALA A 127 -2.32 -2.07 7.97
N LYS A 128 -1.68 -3.13 8.50
CA LYS A 128 -1.87 -3.56 9.90
C LYS A 128 -1.57 -2.45 10.91
N TYR A 129 -0.56 -1.62 10.64
CA TYR A 129 -0.21 -0.49 11.51
C TYR A 129 -1.27 0.61 11.44
N ILE A 130 -1.72 0.94 10.23
CA ILE A 130 -2.77 1.96 10.00
C ILE A 130 -4.08 1.51 10.67
N VAL A 131 -4.51 0.29 10.41
CA VAL A 131 -5.75 -0.27 10.99
C VAL A 131 -5.63 -0.38 12.51
N GLY A 132 -4.48 -0.79 13.04
CA GLY A 132 -4.22 -0.83 14.47
C GLY A 132 -4.40 0.54 15.14
N ILE A 133 -3.79 1.59 14.58
CA ILE A 133 -3.93 2.97 15.06
C ILE A 133 -5.39 3.42 15.03
N TRP A 134 -6.12 3.14 13.93
CA TRP A 134 -7.53 3.47 13.81
C TRP A 134 -8.39 2.78 14.87
N PHE A 135 -8.15 1.49 15.14
CA PHE A 135 -8.89 0.78 16.18
C PHE A 135 -8.61 1.31 17.58
N VAL A 136 -7.34 1.63 17.89
CA VAL A 136 -6.99 2.28 19.18
C VAL A 136 -7.71 3.61 19.32
N PHE A 137 -7.73 4.43 18.25
CA PHE A 137 -8.46 5.69 18.23
C PHE A 137 -9.97 5.49 18.45
N LEU A 138 -10.59 4.52 17.75
CA LEU A 138 -12.01 4.22 17.91
C LEU A 138 -12.34 3.74 19.33
N ILE A 139 -11.53 2.87 19.92
CA ILE A 139 -11.69 2.38 21.31
C ILE A 139 -11.59 3.55 22.31
N ALA A 140 -10.67 4.47 22.07
CA ALA A 140 -10.53 5.65 22.92
C ALA A 140 -11.74 6.61 22.79
N HIS A 141 -12.26 6.78 21.57
CA HIS A 141 -13.33 7.72 21.26
C HIS A 141 -14.73 7.16 21.62
N PHE A 142 -15.01 5.89 21.35
CA PHE A 142 -16.31 5.23 21.57
C PHE A 142 -16.29 4.38 22.84
N LYS A 143 -16.31 5.04 24.01
CA LYS A 143 -16.20 4.36 25.31
C LYS A 143 -17.28 3.32 25.56
N GLU A 144 -18.48 3.51 25.02
CA GLU A 144 -19.64 2.62 25.17
C GLU A 144 -19.49 1.31 24.39
N TYR A 145 -18.69 1.31 23.32
CA TYR A 145 -18.49 0.18 22.40
C TYR A 145 -17.07 -0.41 22.49
N ARG A 146 -16.37 -0.16 23.59
CA ARG A 146 -14.98 -0.64 23.77
C ARG A 146 -14.84 -2.15 23.71
N LYS A 147 -15.86 -2.88 24.20
CA LYS A 147 -15.86 -4.35 24.16
C LYS A 147 -15.96 -4.86 22.73
N GLU A 148 -16.91 -4.36 21.96
CA GLU A 148 -17.15 -4.74 20.57
C GLU A 148 -15.95 -4.39 19.69
N LEU A 149 -15.40 -3.19 19.84
CA LEU A 149 -14.19 -2.74 19.13
C LEU A 149 -12.96 -3.54 19.54
N GLY A 150 -12.81 -3.85 20.84
CA GLY A 150 -11.71 -4.69 21.33
C GLY A 150 -11.78 -6.11 20.77
N ILE A 151 -12.97 -6.71 20.73
CA ILE A 151 -13.21 -8.02 20.09
C ILE A 151 -12.86 -7.94 18.60
N GLY A 152 -13.31 -6.88 17.89
CA GLY A 152 -13.00 -6.67 16.49
C GLY A 152 -11.48 -6.59 16.22
N LEU A 153 -10.74 -5.83 17.04
CA LEU A 153 -9.29 -5.75 16.95
C LEU A 153 -8.63 -7.10 17.23
N ALA A 154 -9.08 -7.81 18.27
CA ALA A 154 -8.55 -9.15 18.61
C ALA A 154 -8.77 -10.15 17.47
N LEU A 155 -9.94 -10.10 16.80
CA LEU A 155 -10.23 -10.95 15.65
C LEU A 155 -9.34 -10.61 14.44
N ILE A 156 -9.07 -9.33 14.16
CA ILE A 156 -8.12 -8.94 13.10
C ILE A 156 -6.70 -9.45 13.42
N LEU A 157 -6.24 -9.27 14.65
CA LEU A 157 -4.92 -9.75 15.09
C LEU A 157 -4.83 -11.28 15.03
N PHE A 158 -5.88 -11.99 15.44
CA PHE A 158 -5.95 -13.45 15.33
C PHE A 158 -5.96 -13.90 13.86
N LEU A 159 -6.68 -13.23 12.99
CA LEU A 159 -6.69 -13.52 11.55
C LEU A 159 -5.30 -13.34 10.96
N LEU A 160 -4.62 -12.23 11.27
CA LEU A 160 -3.25 -11.96 10.84
C LEU A 160 -2.27 -13.01 11.34
N PHE A 161 -2.37 -13.38 12.60
CA PHE A 161 -1.54 -14.45 13.19
C PHE A 161 -1.77 -15.77 12.44
N SER A 162 -3.03 -16.15 12.23
CA SER A 162 -3.40 -17.38 11.53
C SER A 162 -2.91 -17.41 10.08
N ILE A 163 -3.03 -16.30 9.35
CA ILE A 163 -2.53 -16.19 7.98
C ILE A 163 -1.01 -16.38 7.93
N ASN A 164 -0.27 -15.68 8.78
CA ASN A 164 1.19 -15.68 8.73
C ASN A 164 1.81 -16.98 9.27
N HIS A 165 1.21 -17.59 10.30
CA HIS A 165 1.80 -18.73 11.00
C HIS A 165 1.18 -20.07 10.64
N ILE A 166 -0.03 -20.09 10.06
CA ILE A 166 -0.72 -21.32 9.68
C ILE A 166 -0.88 -21.42 8.18
N ILE A 167 -1.55 -20.41 7.57
CA ILE A 167 -1.94 -20.48 6.16
C ILE A 167 -0.74 -20.35 5.21
N PHE A 168 0.12 -19.36 5.40
CA PHE A 168 1.29 -19.15 4.54
C PHE A 168 2.27 -20.32 4.58
N PRO A 169 2.66 -20.88 5.74
CA PRO A 169 3.48 -22.08 5.81
C PRO A 169 2.82 -23.29 5.15
N TYR A 170 1.52 -23.50 5.39
CA TYR A 170 0.77 -24.62 4.79
C TYR A 170 0.73 -24.54 3.26
N LEU A 171 0.50 -23.34 2.72
CA LEU A 171 0.49 -23.09 1.27
C LEU A 171 1.89 -22.87 0.68
N LYS A 172 2.95 -23.00 1.48
CA LYS A 172 4.35 -22.74 1.06
C LYS A 172 4.54 -21.36 0.45
N ILE A 173 3.79 -20.35 0.94
CA ILE A 173 3.91 -18.97 0.50
C ILE A 173 5.08 -18.33 1.26
N THR A 174 6.09 -17.88 0.51
CA THR A 174 7.23 -17.15 1.10
C THR A 174 6.82 -15.73 1.47
N PRO A 175 7.19 -15.23 2.67
CA PRO A 175 6.98 -13.84 3.04
C PRO A 175 7.64 -12.88 2.03
N GLY A 176 7.10 -11.67 1.92
CA GLY A 176 7.71 -10.62 1.10
C GLY A 176 9.15 -10.36 1.51
N SER A 177 10.00 -10.04 0.54
CA SER A 177 11.43 -9.79 0.78
C SER A 177 11.64 -8.59 1.70
N THR A 178 12.54 -8.71 2.67
CA THR A 178 12.98 -7.63 3.57
C THR A 178 13.49 -6.41 2.78
N LYS A 179 14.05 -6.60 1.60
CA LYS A 179 14.57 -5.52 0.73
C LYS A 179 13.50 -4.47 0.39
N GLU A 180 12.21 -4.86 0.32
CA GLU A 180 11.13 -3.91 0.01
C GLU A 180 10.88 -2.93 1.15
N MET A 181 11.06 -3.37 2.39
CA MET A 181 10.94 -2.50 3.58
C MET A 181 12.11 -1.53 3.71
N LEU A 182 13.24 -1.87 3.11
CA LEU A 182 14.49 -1.12 3.21
C LEU A 182 14.74 -0.21 2.00
N SER A 183 13.78 -0.06 1.10
CA SER A 183 13.93 0.72 -0.14
C SER A 183 14.36 2.16 0.11
N VAL A 184 13.81 2.84 1.13
CA VAL A 184 14.17 4.22 1.45
C VAL A 184 15.59 4.32 2.03
N PRO A 185 15.97 3.59 3.08
CA PRO A 185 17.36 3.60 3.57
C PRO A 185 18.38 3.24 2.49
N PHE A 186 18.09 2.28 1.64
CA PHE A 186 18.99 1.89 0.56
C PHE A 186 19.19 2.99 -0.47
N GLN A 187 18.10 3.64 -0.86
CA GLN A 187 18.14 4.77 -1.79
C GLN A 187 18.92 5.95 -1.22
N GLN A 188 18.76 6.24 0.06
CA GLN A 188 19.49 7.28 0.77
C GLN A 188 21.00 6.98 0.83
N THR A 189 21.37 5.74 1.16
CA THR A 189 22.77 5.29 1.16
C THR A 189 23.39 5.39 -0.23
N ALA A 190 22.66 4.93 -1.27
CA ALA A 190 23.17 4.98 -2.64
C ALA A 190 23.42 6.41 -3.12
N ARG A 191 22.53 7.35 -2.78
CA ARG A 191 22.74 8.76 -3.08
C ARG A 191 23.92 9.35 -2.33
N TYR A 192 24.06 9.04 -1.04
CA TYR A 192 25.20 9.48 -0.24
C TYR A 192 26.52 9.05 -0.85
N ILE A 193 26.65 7.77 -1.20
CA ILE A 193 27.86 7.24 -1.84
C ILE A 193 28.10 7.90 -3.20
N LYS A 194 27.07 8.19 -3.97
CA LYS A 194 27.21 8.87 -5.26
C LYS A 194 27.75 10.29 -5.13
N GLU A 195 27.39 11.02 -4.08
CA GLU A 195 27.74 12.43 -3.90
C GLU A 195 28.94 12.65 -2.98
N TYR A 196 29.21 11.72 -2.05
CA TYR A 196 30.20 11.85 -0.97
C TYR A 196 31.02 10.57 -0.78
N SER A 197 31.39 9.90 -1.88
CA SER A 197 32.24 8.68 -1.82
C SER A 197 33.52 8.86 -1.04
N ASP A 198 34.16 10.05 -1.17
CA ASP A 198 35.46 10.38 -0.56
C ASP A 198 35.39 10.54 0.96
N GLU A 199 34.18 10.74 1.51
CA GLU A 199 33.97 10.84 2.96
C GLU A 199 33.61 9.49 3.62
N VAL A 200 33.47 8.43 2.81
CA VAL A 200 33.15 7.08 3.31
C VAL A 200 34.46 6.40 3.73
N THR A 201 34.54 6.05 5.00
CA THR A 201 35.69 5.31 5.53
C THR A 201 35.69 3.86 5.07
N GLU A 202 36.84 3.20 4.98
CA GLU A 202 36.91 1.77 4.62
C GLU A 202 36.05 0.88 5.52
N LYS A 203 35.92 1.23 6.79
CA LYS A 203 35.07 0.52 7.76
C LYS A 203 33.58 0.66 7.44
N GLU A 204 33.15 1.86 7.05
CA GLU A 204 31.76 2.11 6.61
C GLU A 204 31.49 1.37 5.30
N LYS A 205 32.46 1.36 4.38
CA LYS A 205 32.38 0.62 3.11
C LYS A 205 32.17 -0.88 3.32
N GLU A 206 32.98 -1.50 4.17
CA GLU A 206 32.86 -2.93 4.50
C GLU A 206 31.49 -3.27 5.09
N VAL A 207 30.96 -2.42 5.98
CA VAL A 207 29.64 -2.65 6.60
C VAL A 207 28.52 -2.52 5.55
N ILE A 208 28.62 -1.54 4.66
CA ILE A 208 27.65 -1.37 3.59
C ILE A 208 27.70 -2.53 2.61
N ASP A 209 28.91 -2.99 2.24
CA ASP A 209 29.12 -4.05 1.26
C ASP A 209 28.53 -5.41 1.71
N ARG A 210 28.52 -5.70 3.01
CA ARG A 210 27.84 -6.89 3.55
C ARG A 210 26.34 -6.90 3.30
N VAL A 211 25.74 -5.72 3.13
CA VAL A 211 24.28 -5.54 2.98
C VAL A 211 23.90 -5.21 1.54
N LEU A 212 24.65 -4.32 0.92
CA LEU A 212 24.46 -3.84 -0.45
C LEU A 212 25.82 -3.93 -1.16
N ASN A 213 25.84 -4.31 -2.44
CA ASN A 213 27.06 -4.30 -3.23
C ASN A 213 27.57 -2.86 -3.38
N TYR A 214 28.60 -2.48 -2.61
CA TYR A 214 29.10 -1.10 -2.51
C TYR A 214 29.61 -0.58 -3.85
N ASP A 215 30.41 -1.38 -4.57
CA ASP A 215 31.11 -0.93 -5.78
C ASP A 215 30.14 -0.54 -6.91
N THR A 216 28.97 -1.16 -6.96
CA THR A 216 27.95 -0.86 -7.98
C THR A 216 26.86 0.10 -7.49
N LEU A 217 26.91 0.53 -6.23
CA LEU A 217 25.78 1.19 -5.58
C LEU A 217 25.54 2.60 -6.13
N SER A 218 26.62 3.37 -6.40
CA SER A 218 26.52 4.70 -7.00
C SER A 218 25.95 4.68 -8.42
N GLU A 219 26.30 3.67 -9.23
CA GLU A 219 25.79 3.49 -10.60
C GLU A 219 24.32 3.05 -10.61
N ARG A 220 23.89 2.27 -9.60
CA ARG A 220 22.51 1.81 -9.45
C ARG A 220 21.57 2.89 -8.97
N TYR A 221 22.07 4.00 -8.47
CA TYR A 221 21.23 5.08 -7.98
C TYR A 221 20.48 5.79 -9.11
N GLU A 222 19.18 5.68 -9.11
CA GLU A 222 18.24 6.47 -9.90
C GLU A 222 17.34 7.27 -8.95
N ALA A 223 17.20 8.57 -9.19
CA ALA A 223 16.49 9.46 -8.25
C ALA A 223 15.02 9.09 -8.04
N ASP A 224 14.38 8.53 -9.08
CA ASP A 224 12.95 8.21 -9.13
C ASP A 224 12.62 6.73 -8.86
N ARG A 225 13.63 5.86 -8.74
CA ARG A 225 13.45 4.40 -8.58
C ARG A 225 14.45 3.79 -7.63
N SER A 226 13.92 3.07 -6.66
CA SER A 226 14.75 2.30 -5.72
C SER A 226 15.03 0.86 -6.16
N ASP A 227 14.42 0.39 -7.26
CA ASP A 227 14.46 -1.02 -7.64
C ASP A 227 15.89 -1.50 -7.97
N LYS A 228 16.65 -0.72 -8.75
CA LYS A 228 18.03 -1.06 -9.09
C LYS A 228 18.94 -1.12 -7.87
N VAL A 229 18.74 -0.21 -6.91
CA VAL A 229 19.49 -0.22 -5.65
C VAL A 229 19.14 -1.45 -4.82
N LYS A 230 17.85 -1.77 -4.69
CA LYS A 230 17.37 -2.97 -3.98
C LYS A 230 17.87 -4.28 -4.58
N ASP A 231 18.15 -4.31 -5.88
CA ASP A 231 18.70 -5.50 -6.53
C ASP A 231 20.15 -5.80 -6.12
N GLY A 232 20.83 -4.83 -5.49
CA GLY A 232 22.11 -5.04 -4.82
C GLY A 232 22.02 -5.68 -3.43
N TRP A 233 20.80 -5.94 -2.93
CA TRP A 233 20.58 -6.53 -1.61
C TRP A 233 21.14 -7.94 -1.49
N ASN A 234 21.98 -8.15 -0.46
CA ASN A 234 22.44 -9.47 -0.09
C ASN A 234 21.37 -10.21 0.74
N LYS A 235 20.70 -11.19 0.13
CA LYS A 235 19.63 -11.97 0.78
C LYS A 235 20.07 -12.78 2.00
N TYR A 236 21.39 -12.97 2.19
CA TYR A 236 21.97 -13.70 3.30
C TYR A 236 22.35 -12.79 4.47
N THR A 237 22.13 -11.48 4.37
CA THR A 237 22.41 -10.51 5.43
C THR A 237 21.74 -10.92 6.73
N SER A 238 22.53 -11.04 7.79
CA SER A 238 22.08 -11.35 9.13
C SER A 238 21.45 -10.13 9.82
N LYS A 239 20.69 -10.36 10.88
CA LYS A 239 20.13 -9.26 11.70
C LYS A 239 21.21 -8.41 12.37
N VAL A 240 22.37 -8.98 12.65
CA VAL A 240 23.50 -8.26 13.24
C VAL A 240 24.11 -7.31 12.24
N GLU A 241 24.41 -7.79 11.02
CA GLU A 241 24.93 -6.95 9.92
C GLU A 241 23.95 -5.85 9.55
N LEU A 242 22.66 -6.12 9.55
CA LEU A 242 21.65 -5.11 9.30
C LEU A 242 21.64 -4.03 10.40
N LYS A 243 21.88 -4.38 11.65
CA LYS A 243 22.00 -3.42 12.75
C LYS A 243 23.25 -2.56 12.61
N GLU A 244 24.38 -3.17 12.23
CA GLU A 244 25.63 -2.44 11.93
C GLU A 244 25.42 -1.47 10.77
N TYR A 245 24.77 -1.91 9.68
CA TYR A 245 24.39 -1.07 8.56
C TYR A 245 23.57 0.15 9.00
N PHE A 246 22.52 -0.04 9.83
CA PHE A 246 21.74 1.08 10.32
C PHE A 246 22.54 2.03 11.22
N SER A 247 23.54 1.56 11.93
CA SER A 247 24.44 2.42 12.70
C SER A 247 25.26 3.33 11.76
N VAL A 248 25.82 2.77 10.69
CA VAL A 248 26.55 3.52 9.65
C VAL A 248 25.59 4.46 8.92
N TRP A 249 24.44 3.99 8.49
CA TRP A 249 23.39 4.80 7.85
C TRP A 249 23.04 6.04 8.67
N TYR A 250 22.88 5.87 10.00
CA TYR A 250 22.57 6.98 10.91
C TYR A 250 23.76 7.96 11.08
N GLN A 251 24.98 7.47 11.06
CA GLN A 251 26.18 8.34 11.11
C GLN A 251 26.27 9.18 9.84
N MET A 252 26.06 8.59 8.67
CA MET A 252 26.04 9.28 7.39
C MET A 252 24.89 10.30 7.31
N LEU A 253 23.69 9.96 7.84
CA LEU A 253 22.57 10.91 7.97
C LEU A 253 22.95 12.14 8.79
N LYS A 254 23.72 11.99 9.87
CA LYS A 254 24.18 13.12 10.69
C LYS A 254 25.18 14.01 9.97
N LYS A 255 26.05 13.43 9.12
CA LYS A 255 27.01 14.18 8.32
C LYS A 255 26.29 15.04 7.26
N HIS A 256 25.38 14.45 6.49
CA HIS A 256 24.70 15.10 5.37
C HIS A 256 23.17 14.84 5.37
N PRO A 257 22.39 15.46 6.28
CA PRO A 257 20.96 15.21 6.40
C PRO A 257 20.14 15.62 5.17
N LEU A 258 20.59 16.64 4.43
CA LEU A 258 19.92 17.12 3.22
C LEU A 258 19.95 16.09 2.10
N VAL A 259 21.04 15.33 1.93
CA VAL A 259 21.14 14.26 0.94
C VAL A 259 20.07 13.19 1.16
N TYR A 260 19.81 12.86 2.42
CA TYR A 260 18.77 11.89 2.81
C TYR A 260 17.37 12.41 2.54
N ALA A 261 17.12 13.68 2.89
CA ALA A 261 15.85 14.33 2.60
C ALA A 261 15.57 14.38 1.09
N GLU A 262 16.57 14.80 0.31
CA GLU A 262 16.47 14.88 -1.14
C GLU A 262 16.32 13.50 -1.81
N ALA A 263 17.04 12.46 -1.35
CA ALA A 263 16.87 11.10 -1.84
C ALA A 263 15.42 10.63 -1.65
N THR A 264 14.85 10.93 -0.49
CA THR A 264 13.46 10.59 -0.19
C THR A 264 12.49 11.39 -1.04
N LEU A 265 12.64 12.71 -1.11
CA LEU A 265 11.77 13.58 -1.89
C LEU A 265 11.82 13.24 -3.39
N ASN A 266 12.98 12.96 -3.94
CA ASN A 266 13.14 12.58 -5.34
C ASN A 266 12.45 11.26 -5.65
N ASN A 267 12.49 10.29 -4.75
CA ASN A 267 11.79 9.02 -4.90
C ASN A 267 10.25 9.19 -4.90
N TYR A 268 9.75 10.23 -4.23
CA TYR A 268 8.32 10.55 -4.17
C TYR A 268 7.89 11.71 -5.09
N TYR A 269 8.82 12.39 -5.73
CA TYR A 269 8.58 13.58 -6.54
C TYR A 269 7.45 13.39 -7.58
N TYR A 270 7.42 12.24 -8.24
CA TYR A 270 6.41 11.94 -9.25
C TYR A 270 4.97 11.84 -8.73
N TYR A 271 4.81 11.56 -7.44
CA TYR A 271 3.49 11.54 -6.80
C TYR A 271 2.99 12.95 -6.49
N LEU A 272 3.90 13.89 -6.28
CA LEU A 272 3.61 15.25 -5.86
C LEU A 272 3.55 16.23 -7.04
N TYR A 273 4.22 15.93 -8.16
CA TYR A 273 4.31 16.82 -9.31
C TYR A 273 3.38 16.40 -10.45
N PRO A 274 2.29 17.14 -10.71
CA PRO A 274 1.27 16.74 -11.71
C PRO A 274 1.75 16.87 -13.16
N GLY A 275 2.82 17.63 -13.42
CA GLY A 275 3.31 17.95 -14.78
C GLY A 275 4.19 16.88 -15.42
N LYS A 276 4.78 15.95 -14.64
CA LYS A 276 5.49 14.82 -15.22
C LYS A 276 4.55 13.64 -15.40
N ARG A 277 4.41 13.18 -16.63
CA ARG A 277 3.79 11.88 -16.91
C ARG A 277 4.64 10.83 -16.20
N LEU A 278 4.08 10.15 -15.21
CA LEU A 278 4.57 8.82 -14.88
C LEU A 278 4.63 8.11 -16.23
N ALA A 279 5.83 7.72 -16.64
CA ALA A 279 5.98 6.94 -17.84
C ALA A 279 5.19 5.65 -17.64
N THR A 280 3.91 5.70 -17.96
CA THR A 280 3.08 4.54 -18.19
C THR A 280 3.56 3.94 -19.52
N ASN A 281 4.84 3.59 -19.56
CA ASN A 281 5.35 2.65 -20.54
C ASN A 281 4.85 1.26 -20.13
N TYR A 282 3.54 1.14 -19.99
CA TYR A 282 2.85 -0.11 -20.22
C TYR A 282 2.93 -0.34 -21.72
N SER A 283 4.16 -0.63 -22.19
CA SER A 283 4.31 -1.09 -23.56
C SER A 283 3.53 -2.41 -23.67
N TYR A 284 2.84 -2.57 -24.77
CA TYR A 284 2.16 -3.82 -25.15
C TYR A 284 3.07 -5.05 -24.98
N SER A 285 4.41 -4.87 -25.09
CA SER A 285 5.45 -5.87 -24.84
C SER A 285 5.49 -6.38 -23.39
N TRP A 286 5.02 -5.62 -22.40
CA TRP A 286 4.94 -6.09 -21.00
C TRP A 286 3.77 -7.05 -20.80
N SER A 287 2.66 -6.82 -21.49
CA SER A 287 1.52 -7.73 -21.45
C SER A 287 1.83 -9.06 -22.11
N GLU A 288 2.55 -9.09 -23.25
CA GLU A 288 3.00 -10.31 -23.89
C GLU A 288 3.99 -11.11 -23.02
N LYS A 289 5.04 -10.48 -22.49
CA LYS A 289 5.98 -11.14 -21.58
C LYS A 289 5.32 -11.66 -20.30
N CYS A 290 4.34 -10.96 -19.77
CA CYS A 290 3.58 -11.41 -18.61
C CYS A 290 2.67 -12.60 -18.98
N MET A 291 2.05 -12.57 -20.14
CA MET A 291 1.23 -13.66 -20.66
C MET A 291 2.06 -14.91 -20.97
N ASP A 292 3.24 -14.76 -21.54
CA ASP A 292 4.18 -15.87 -21.79
C ASP A 292 4.68 -16.50 -20.49
N SER A 293 4.94 -15.70 -19.46
CA SER A 293 5.34 -16.22 -18.14
C SER A 293 4.20 -16.94 -17.43
N VAL A 294 2.96 -16.47 -17.59
CA VAL A 294 1.76 -17.11 -17.05
C VAL A 294 1.47 -18.42 -17.80
N ASN A 295 1.60 -18.42 -19.12
CA ASN A 295 1.42 -19.60 -19.94
C ASN A 295 2.49 -20.67 -19.66
N LYS A 296 3.76 -20.28 -19.50
CA LYS A 296 4.85 -21.21 -19.10
C LYS A 296 4.59 -21.83 -17.72
N ARG A 297 4.15 -21.05 -16.73
CA ARG A 297 3.79 -21.58 -15.40
C ARG A 297 2.52 -22.45 -15.44
N GLY A 298 1.55 -22.10 -16.26
CA GLY A 298 0.34 -22.88 -16.44
C GLY A 298 0.61 -24.26 -17.04
N ASN A 299 1.58 -24.36 -17.96
CA ASN A 299 2.00 -25.62 -18.56
C ASN A 299 2.84 -26.49 -17.60
N GLN A 300 3.59 -25.88 -16.69
CA GLN A 300 4.34 -26.58 -15.63
C GLN A 300 3.45 -27.17 -14.52
N LEU A 301 2.24 -26.61 -14.33
CA LEU A 301 1.27 -27.11 -13.33
C LEU A 301 0.33 -28.20 -13.90
N ASN A 302 0.39 -28.46 -15.20
CA ASN A 302 -0.38 -29.50 -15.88
C ASN A 302 0.47 -30.74 -16.22
N MET A 303 1.74 -30.80 -15.80
CA MET A 303 2.60 -31.98 -15.74
C MET A 303 2.70 -32.50 -14.31
#